data_73c4de52b6105078d644d6e22f285eca
#
_entry.id   73c4de52b6105078d644d6e22f285eca
#
_cell.length_a   1.000
_cell.length_b   1.000
_cell.length_c   1.000
_cell.angle_alpha   90.00
_cell.angle_beta   90.00
_cell.angle_gamma   90.00
#
_symmetry.space_group_name_H-M   'P 1'
#
loop_
_entity.id
_entity.type
_entity.pdbx_description
1 polymer ?
#
loop_
_entity_poly.entity_id
_entity_poly.type
_entity_poly.pdbx_seq_one_letter_code
_entity_poly.pdbx_strand_id
1 'polypeptide(L)'
;MNNLDAPLGQLPYLTTPDNLKIPQSLSIARFLAKKFNLAGADDIAHAKCDVVVDTLSDLAQVYYQKVFSQPKEHQAEATKKFFAEDAPKHLGNIEKLIGMYGSNGHSVGNSITWADLFIQDVTHTLHVKDAHVLDKFPHVAKVKQTVESHPKIAAWLKARPENTF
;
A
#
# COMPACT_ATOMS: atom_id res chain seq x y z
N MET A 1 -10.40 30.34 6.99
CA MET A 1 -10.40 29.49 5.79
C MET A 1 -8.96 29.15 5.50
N ASN A 2 -8.53 27.92 5.75
CA ASN A 2 -7.18 27.50 5.41
C ASN A 2 -7.10 27.38 3.89
N ASN A 3 -6.49 28.35 3.27
CA ASN A 3 -6.22 28.35 1.84
C ASN A 3 -5.07 27.36 1.60
N LEU A 4 -5.38 26.05 1.59
CA LEU A 4 -4.44 25.05 1.14
C LEU A 4 -4.18 25.34 -0.34
N ASP A 5 -2.97 25.79 -0.66
CA ASP A 5 -2.51 26.00 -2.05
C ASP A 5 -2.33 24.63 -2.76
N ALA A 6 -3.28 23.74 -2.55
CA ALA A 6 -3.35 22.42 -3.11
C ALA A 6 -4.26 22.42 -4.34
N PRO A 7 -3.84 21.85 -5.49
CA PRO A 7 -4.58 21.92 -6.76
C PRO A 7 -6.04 21.46 -6.68
N LEU A 8 -6.33 20.51 -5.81
CA LEU A 8 -7.67 19.94 -5.61
C LEU A 8 -8.23 20.25 -4.21
N GLY A 9 -7.63 21.21 -3.47
CA GLY A 9 -7.99 21.47 -2.08
C GLY A 9 -7.69 20.30 -1.12
N GLN A 10 -6.91 19.34 -1.53
CA GLN A 10 -6.59 18.10 -0.79
C GLN A 10 -5.09 17.81 -0.77
N LEU A 11 -4.65 17.13 0.28
CA LEU A 11 -3.30 16.57 0.41
C LEU A 11 -3.34 15.04 0.20
N PRO A 12 -2.22 14.43 -0.25
CA PRO A 12 -0.96 15.07 -0.61
C PRO A 12 -0.92 15.64 -2.03
N TYR A 13 0.01 16.56 -2.27
CA TYR A 13 0.49 16.89 -3.61
C TYR A 13 2.02 17.03 -3.59
N LEU A 14 2.66 16.72 -4.72
CA LEU A 14 4.08 16.88 -4.95
C LEU A 14 4.33 18.15 -5.77
N THR A 15 5.27 18.99 -5.33
CA THR A 15 5.78 20.09 -6.14
C THR A 15 7.11 19.69 -6.75
N THR A 16 7.23 19.76 -8.06
CA THR A 16 8.47 19.51 -8.79
C THR A 16 9.37 20.76 -8.78
N PRO A 17 10.68 20.65 -9.12
CA PRO A 17 11.60 21.81 -9.15
C PRO A 17 11.16 22.95 -10.10
N ASP A 18 10.40 22.63 -11.15
CA ASP A 18 9.80 23.57 -12.11
C ASP A 18 8.39 24.05 -11.68
N ASN A 19 8.05 23.89 -10.40
CA ASN A 19 6.79 24.30 -9.78
C ASN A 19 5.52 23.61 -10.32
N LEU A 20 5.64 22.49 -11.05
CA LEU A 20 4.47 21.68 -11.38
C LEU A 20 3.94 20.99 -10.11
N LYS A 21 2.64 21.11 -9.85
CA LYS A 21 1.96 20.43 -8.74
C LYS A 21 1.26 19.17 -9.22
N ILE A 22 1.64 18.04 -8.68
CA ILE A 22 1.05 16.72 -8.99
C ILE A 22 0.24 16.27 -7.77
N PRO A 23 -1.10 16.31 -7.82
CA PRO A 23 -1.97 15.75 -6.79
C PRO A 23 -2.14 14.24 -6.96
N GLN A 24 -2.86 13.60 -6.01
CA GLN A 24 -3.16 12.17 -5.93
C GLN A 24 -1.97 11.30 -5.50
N SER A 25 -2.10 10.68 -4.33
CA SER A 25 -1.03 9.89 -3.69
C SER A 25 -0.47 8.78 -4.60
N LEU A 26 -1.33 8.03 -5.28
CA LEU A 26 -0.88 6.96 -6.18
C LEU A 26 -0.23 7.50 -7.47
N SER A 27 -0.67 8.66 -7.97
CA SER A 27 -0.01 9.32 -9.12
C SER A 27 1.38 9.81 -8.73
N ILE A 28 1.54 10.36 -7.53
CA ILE A 28 2.84 10.77 -6.97
C ILE A 28 3.74 9.55 -6.81
N ALA A 29 3.23 8.49 -6.19
CA ALA A 29 4.01 7.26 -5.96
C ALA A 29 4.48 6.63 -7.29
N ARG A 30 3.59 6.54 -8.30
CA ARG A 30 3.92 6.02 -9.64
C ARG A 30 4.94 6.89 -10.37
N PHE A 31 4.82 8.21 -10.28
CA PHE A 31 5.81 9.14 -10.83
C PHE A 31 7.19 8.94 -10.20
N LEU A 32 7.25 8.86 -8.86
CA LEU A 32 8.49 8.63 -8.12
C LEU A 32 9.07 7.23 -8.40
N ALA A 33 8.21 6.21 -8.51
CA ALA A 33 8.63 4.86 -8.87
C ALA A 33 9.36 4.82 -10.22
N LYS A 34 8.83 5.50 -11.23
CA LYS A 34 9.51 5.62 -12.54
C LYS A 34 10.83 6.38 -12.42
N LYS A 35 10.85 7.49 -11.67
CA LYS A 35 12.05 8.31 -11.46
C LYS A 35 13.18 7.55 -10.76
N PHE A 36 12.87 6.62 -9.86
CA PHE A 36 13.83 5.87 -9.05
C PHE A 36 14.01 4.41 -9.47
N ASN A 37 13.54 4.02 -10.65
CA ASN A 37 13.64 2.65 -11.20
C ASN A 37 12.96 1.60 -10.29
N LEU A 38 11.83 1.97 -9.68
CA LEU A 38 11.01 1.09 -8.84
C LEU A 38 9.68 0.72 -9.52
N ALA A 39 9.46 1.09 -10.77
CA ALA A 39 8.19 0.82 -11.47
C ALA A 39 8.12 -0.59 -12.10
N GLY A 40 9.23 -1.31 -12.15
CA GLY A 40 9.40 -2.57 -12.88
C GLY A 40 10.38 -2.42 -14.03
N ALA A 41 10.75 -3.54 -14.66
CA ALA A 41 11.80 -3.57 -15.67
C ALA A 41 11.36 -3.10 -17.07
N ASP A 42 10.08 -3.25 -17.39
CA ASP A 42 9.48 -2.94 -18.69
C ASP A 42 8.01 -2.55 -18.55
N ASP A 43 7.35 -2.23 -19.65
CA ASP A 43 5.95 -1.79 -19.68
C ASP A 43 4.98 -2.86 -19.13
N ILE A 44 5.28 -4.13 -19.34
CA ILE A 44 4.47 -5.23 -18.78
C ILE A 44 4.64 -5.32 -17.26
N ALA A 45 5.87 -5.16 -16.76
CA ALA A 45 6.13 -5.11 -15.33
C ALA A 45 5.49 -3.86 -14.70
N HIS A 46 5.53 -2.71 -15.39
CA HIS A 46 4.81 -1.50 -14.95
C HIS A 46 3.31 -1.77 -14.78
N ALA A 47 2.66 -2.37 -15.80
CA ALA A 47 1.25 -2.73 -15.75
C ALA A 47 0.92 -3.73 -14.62
N LYS A 48 1.79 -4.72 -14.38
CA LYS A 48 1.63 -5.66 -13.26
C LYS A 48 1.73 -4.97 -11.90
N CYS A 49 2.67 -4.03 -11.74
CA CYS A 49 2.75 -3.21 -10.52
C CYS A 49 1.46 -2.42 -10.29
N ASP A 50 0.93 -1.79 -11.35
CA ASP A 50 -0.33 -1.05 -11.28
C ASP A 50 -1.50 -1.97 -10.89
N VAL A 51 -1.62 -3.17 -11.47
CA VAL A 51 -2.66 -4.16 -11.10
C VAL A 51 -2.59 -4.51 -9.61
N VAL A 52 -1.39 -4.77 -9.08
CA VAL A 52 -1.21 -5.10 -7.65
C VAL A 52 -1.63 -3.92 -6.76
N VAL A 53 -1.18 -2.71 -7.11
CA VAL A 53 -1.47 -1.51 -6.30
C VAL A 53 -2.95 -1.14 -6.35
N ASP A 54 -3.58 -1.16 -7.54
CA ASP A 54 -4.99 -0.83 -7.68
C ASP A 54 -5.86 -1.85 -6.94
N THR A 55 -5.54 -3.16 -7.03
CA THR A 55 -6.24 -4.22 -6.27
C THR A 55 -6.10 -4.02 -4.75
N LEU A 56 -4.95 -3.57 -4.28
CA LEU A 56 -4.74 -3.30 -2.86
C LEU A 56 -5.40 -1.98 -2.42
N SER A 57 -5.51 -1.01 -3.32
CA SER A 57 -6.26 0.24 -3.09
C SER A 57 -7.75 -0.02 -2.87
N ASP A 58 -8.33 -1.00 -3.57
CA ASP A 58 -9.72 -1.41 -3.34
C ASP A 58 -9.94 -1.87 -1.89
N LEU A 59 -8.97 -2.61 -1.32
CA LEU A 59 -9.04 -3.01 0.10
C LEU A 59 -9.01 -1.79 1.03
N ALA A 60 -8.13 -0.83 0.76
CA ALA A 60 -8.06 0.40 1.55
C ALA A 60 -9.35 1.23 1.47
N GLN A 61 -9.97 1.31 0.29
CA GLN A 61 -11.27 1.97 0.11
C GLN A 61 -12.40 1.26 0.87
N VAL A 62 -12.45 -0.07 0.82
CA VAL A 62 -13.43 -0.86 1.57
C VAL A 62 -13.27 -0.63 3.07
N TYR A 63 -12.03 -0.62 3.58
CA TYR A 63 -11.77 -0.30 4.98
C TYR A 63 -12.26 1.11 5.34
N TYR A 64 -11.93 2.11 4.54
CA TYR A 64 -12.39 3.48 4.76
C TYR A 64 -13.91 3.57 4.80
N GLN A 65 -14.61 3.00 3.82
CA GLN A 65 -16.07 3.08 3.71
C GLN A 65 -16.80 2.29 4.80
N LYS A 66 -16.32 1.09 5.13
CA LYS A 66 -17.03 0.18 6.04
C LYS A 66 -16.63 0.36 7.50
N VAL A 67 -15.43 0.88 7.78
CA VAL A 67 -14.90 1.00 9.13
C VAL A 67 -14.65 2.45 9.52
N PHE A 68 -13.74 3.12 8.82
CA PHE A 68 -13.26 4.44 9.23
C PHE A 68 -14.36 5.51 9.20
N SER A 69 -15.25 5.48 8.20
CA SER A 69 -16.36 6.44 8.08
C SER A 69 -17.54 6.16 9.01
N GLN A 70 -17.53 5.05 9.76
CA GLN A 70 -18.57 4.75 10.72
C GLN A 70 -18.45 5.62 11.98
N PRO A 71 -19.57 5.89 12.69
CA PRO A 71 -19.53 6.47 14.03
C PRO A 71 -18.63 5.65 14.96
N LYS A 72 -17.91 6.33 15.88
CA LYS A 72 -16.91 5.67 16.74
C LYS A 72 -17.45 4.46 17.51
N GLU A 73 -18.69 4.52 17.95
CA GLU A 73 -19.39 3.45 18.65
C GLU A 73 -19.60 2.19 17.80
N HIS A 74 -19.63 2.30 16.48
CA HIS A 74 -19.81 1.18 15.55
C HIS A 74 -18.51 0.66 14.95
N GLN A 75 -17.40 1.40 15.08
CA GLN A 75 -16.12 1.05 14.44
C GLN A 75 -15.56 -0.30 14.92
N ALA A 76 -15.74 -0.66 16.19
CA ALA A 76 -15.22 -1.91 16.73
C ALA A 76 -15.91 -3.14 16.09
N GLU A 77 -17.22 -3.09 15.92
CA GLU A 77 -17.98 -4.16 15.25
C GLU A 77 -17.68 -4.20 13.76
N ALA A 78 -17.66 -3.05 13.11
CA ALA A 78 -17.31 -2.91 11.69
C ALA A 78 -15.90 -3.43 11.42
N THR A 79 -14.93 -3.19 12.31
CA THR A 79 -13.58 -3.74 12.22
C THR A 79 -13.59 -5.26 12.27
N LYS A 80 -14.29 -5.87 13.21
CA LYS A 80 -14.40 -7.33 13.29
C LYS A 80 -14.96 -7.93 12.02
N LYS A 81 -16.04 -7.34 11.49
CA LYS A 81 -16.66 -7.79 10.23
C LYS A 81 -15.72 -7.65 9.03
N PHE A 82 -15.01 -6.53 8.93
CA PHE A 82 -14.03 -6.31 7.88
C PHE A 82 -12.93 -7.38 7.87
N PHE A 83 -12.34 -7.70 9.04
CA PHE A 83 -11.31 -8.75 9.14
C PHE A 83 -11.85 -10.17 8.93
N ALA A 84 -13.13 -10.41 9.21
CA ALA A 84 -13.75 -11.71 8.97
C ALA A 84 -14.11 -11.95 7.48
N GLU A 85 -14.51 -10.92 6.75
CA GLU A 85 -15.11 -11.05 5.43
C GLU A 85 -14.29 -10.37 4.32
N ASP A 86 -14.03 -9.05 4.44
CA ASP A 86 -13.47 -8.24 3.36
C ASP A 86 -11.95 -8.43 3.23
N ALA A 87 -11.22 -8.34 4.33
CA ALA A 87 -9.76 -8.47 4.30
C ALA A 87 -9.28 -9.81 3.71
N PRO A 88 -9.82 -10.98 4.11
CA PRO A 88 -9.42 -12.25 3.50
C PRO A 88 -9.71 -12.34 2.01
N LYS A 89 -10.83 -11.78 1.55
CA LYS A 89 -11.20 -11.77 0.12
C LYS A 89 -10.17 -10.97 -0.70
N HIS A 90 -9.85 -9.76 -0.27
CA HIS A 90 -8.93 -8.88 -1.00
C HIS A 90 -7.48 -9.37 -0.90
N LEU A 91 -7.03 -9.79 0.28
CA LEU A 91 -5.70 -10.38 0.46
C LEU A 91 -5.52 -11.66 -0.35
N GLY A 92 -6.57 -12.47 -0.50
CA GLY A 92 -6.56 -13.65 -1.36
C GLY A 92 -6.36 -13.30 -2.84
N ASN A 93 -6.85 -12.16 -3.32
CA ASN A 93 -6.56 -11.69 -4.67
C ASN A 93 -5.11 -11.25 -4.82
N ILE A 94 -4.57 -10.51 -3.83
CA ILE A 94 -3.15 -10.11 -3.83
C ILE A 94 -2.23 -11.35 -3.78
N GLU A 95 -2.56 -12.34 -2.94
CA GLU A 95 -1.83 -13.61 -2.85
C GLU A 95 -1.71 -14.29 -4.22
N LYS A 96 -2.83 -14.35 -4.97
CA LYS A 96 -2.87 -14.90 -6.33
C LYS A 96 -2.00 -14.07 -7.30
N LEU A 97 -2.12 -12.75 -7.27
CA LEU A 97 -1.34 -11.86 -8.16
C LEU A 97 0.16 -12.02 -7.92
N ILE A 98 0.60 -12.10 -6.67
CA ILE A 98 2.01 -12.33 -6.32
C ILE A 98 2.46 -13.70 -6.86
N GLY A 99 1.66 -14.75 -6.70
CA GLY A 99 1.94 -16.07 -7.26
C GLY A 99 2.06 -16.09 -8.79
N MET A 100 1.35 -15.19 -9.48
CA MET A 100 1.38 -15.08 -10.95
C MET A 100 2.53 -14.20 -11.47
N TYR A 101 2.89 -13.14 -10.75
CA TYR A 101 3.75 -12.06 -11.26
C TYR A 101 5.11 -11.99 -10.58
N GLY A 102 5.20 -12.48 -9.34
CA GLY A 102 6.34 -12.31 -8.47
C GLY A 102 7.22 -13.55 -8.33
N SER A 103 8.39 -13.34 -7.73
CA SER A 103 9.31 -14.41 -7.33
C SER A 103 10.20 -13.94 -6.18
N ASN A 104 10.75 -14.90 -5.42
CA ASN A 104 11.75 -14.64 -4.38
C ASN A 104 11.33 -13.59 -3.32
N GLY A 105 10.03 -13.51 -3.03
CA GLY A 105 9.51 -12.56 -2.06
C GLY A 105 9.31 -11.15 -2.61
N HIS A 106 9.14 -11.01 -3.92
CA HIS A 106 8.73 -9.78 -4.61
C HIS A 106 7.38 -9.97 -5.26
N SER A 107 6.58 -8.93 -5.34
CA SER A 107 5.23 -8.99 -5.90
C SER A 107 5.21 -9.01 -7.42
N VAL A 108 6.21 -8.40 -8.06
CA VAL A 108 6.39 -8.39 -9.52
C VAL A 108 7.87 -8.61 -9.85
N GLY A 109 8.15 -9.62 -10.67
CA GLY A 109 9.53 -9.96 -11.02
C GLY A 109 10.34 -10.47 -9.83
N ASN A 110 11.62 -10.05 -9.73
CA ASN A 110 12.57 -10.54 -8.73
C ASN A 110 13.34 -9.42 -8.00
N SER A 111 12.84 -8.20 -8.02
CA SER A 111 13.44 -7.04 -7.36
C SER A 111 12.36 -6.15 -6.74
N ILE A 112 12.74 -5.32 -5.77
CA ILE A 112 11.80 -4.43 -5.11
C ILE A 112 11.21 -3.44 -6.12
N THR A 113 9.89 -3.33 -6.11
CA THR A 113 9.10 -2.35 -6.85
C THR A 113 8.25 -1.51 -5.89
N TRP A 114 7.61 -0.46 -6.39
CA TRP A 114 6.68 0.34 -5.59
C TRP A 114 5.43 -0.45 -5.15
N ALA A 115 5.09 -1.53 -5.89
CA ALA A 115 4.02 -2.44 -5.48
C ALA A 115 4.38 -3.18 -4.18
N ASP A 116 5.64 -3.61 -4.02
CA ASP A 116 6.12 -4.23 -2.77
C ASP A 116 6.05 -3.25 -1.60
N LEU A 117 6.46 -1.98 -1.83
CA LEU A 117 6.40 -0.93 -0.81
C LEU A 117 4.95 -0.66 -0.39
N PHE A 118 4.02 -0.65 -1.35
CA PHE A 118 2.61 -0.42 -1.07
C PHE A 118 1.97 -1.61 -0.32
N ILE A 119 2.35 -2.86 -0.67
CA ILE A 119 1.96 -4.06 0.10
C ILE A 119 2.44 -3.93 1.55
N GLN A 120 3.70 -3.54 1.77
CA GLN A 120 4.23 -3.39 3.13
C GLN A 120 3.45 -2.34 3.92
N ASP A 121 3.18 -1.18 3.35
CA ASP A 121 2.49 -0.07 4.02
C ASP A 121 1.05 -0.45 4.43
N VAL A 122 0.26 -0.96 3.49
CA VAL A 122 -1.13 -1.37 3.76
C VAL A 122 -1.17 -2.55 4.75
N THR A 123 -0.34 -3.57 4.55
CA THR A 123 -0.34 -4.75 5.43
C THR A 123 0.22 -4.47 6.81
N HIS A 124 1.13 -3.50 6.96
CA HIS A 124 1.56 -3.01 8.28
C HIS A 124 0.38 -2.44 9.06
N THR A 125 -0.41 -1.57 8.44
CA THR A 125 -1.61 -0.97 9.05
C THR A 125 -2.64 -2.03 9.45
N LEU A 126 -2.85 -3.05 8.62
CA LEU A 126 -3.75 -4.16 8.95
C LEU A 126 -3.20 -5.02 10.10
N HIS A 127 -1.90 -5.33 10.08
CA HIS A 127 -1.23 -6.16 11.09
C HIS A 127 -1.25 -5.52 12.50
N VAL A 128 -1.17 -4.20 12.60
CA VAL A 128 -1.32 -3.47 13.88
C VAL A 128 -2.70 -3.71 14.48
N LYS A 129 -3.73 -3.94 13.68
CA LYS A 129 -5.12 -4.16 14.13
C LYS A 129 -5.46 -5.63 14.33
N ASP A 130 -4.85 -6.52 13.54
CA ASP A 130 -4.96 -7.97 13.63
C ASP A 130 -3.62 -8.61 13.27
N ALA A 131 -2.90 -9.09 14.28
CA ALA A 131 -1.58 -9.72 14.12
C ALA A 131 -1.62 -10.99 13.26
N HIS A 132 -2.79 -11.63 13.12
CA HIS A 132 -2.99 -12.88 12.38
C HIS A 132 -3.51 -12.68 10.95
N VAL A 133 -3.70 -11.45 10.51
CA VAL A 133 -4.32 -11.11 9.22
C VAL A 133 -3.58 -11.72 8.01
N LEU A 134 -2.28 -11.99 8.12
CA LEU A 134 -1.46 -12.55 7.04
C LEU A 134 -1.20 -14.06 7.16
N ASP A 135 -1.68 -14.76 8.19
CA ASP A 135 -1.35 -16.18 8.45
C ASP A 135 -1.73 -17.09 7.27
N LYS A 136 -2.75 -16.74 6.52
CA LYS A 136 -3.23 -17.50 5.35
C LYS A 136 -2.68 -17.00 4.00
N PHE A 137 -1.79 -16.01 4.00
CA PHE A 137 -1.28 -15.33 2.81
C PHE A 137 0.25 -15.31 2.78
N PRO A 138 0.89 -16.48 2.57
CA PRO A 138 2.34 -16.63 2.70
C PRO A 138 3.14 -15.79 1.70
N HIS A 139 2.65 -15.57 0.47
CA HIS A 139 3.34 -14.70 -0.48
C HIS A 139 3.28 -13.24 -0.04
N VAL A 140 2.12 -12.76 0.41
CA VAL A 140 1.96 -11.39 0.94
C VAL A 140 2.88 -11.19 2.15
N ALA A 141 2.87 -12.15 3.09
CA ALA A 141 3.73 -12.11 4.28
C ALA A 141 5.22 -12.08 3.90
N LYS A 142 5.61 -12.87 2.88
CA LYS A 142 6.99 -12.91 2.39
C LYS A 142 7.42 -11.61 1.73
N VAL A 143 6.57 -10.98 0.92
CA VAL A 143 6.85 -9.65 0.34
C VAL A 143 7.05 -8.62 1.46
N LYS A 144 6.13 -8.55 2.42
CA LYS A 144 6.26 -7.67 3.60
C LYS A 144 7.61 -7.87 4.30
N GLN A 145 7.97 -9.11 4.61
CA GLN A 145 9.25 -9.45 5.25
C GLN A 145 10.45 -9.01 4.40
N THR A 146 10.41 -9.24 3.09
CA THR A 146 11.49 -8.86 2.17
C THR A 146 11.70 -7.34 2.15
N VAL A 147 10.63 -6.56 2.09
CA VAL A 147 10.69 -5.10 2.15
C VAL A 147 11.25 -4.62 3.50
N GLU A 148 10.72 -5.13 4.62
CA GLU A 148 11.13 -4.73 5.96
C GLU A 148 12.58 -5.12 6.30
N SER A 149 13.12 -6.16 5.66
CA SER A 149 14.52 -6.57 5.82
C SER A 149 15.50 -5.76 4.96
N HIS A 150 15.02 -4.97 4.00
CA HIS A 150 15.90 -4.13 3.17
C HIS A 150 16.58 -3.04 4.04
N PRO A 151 17.94 -2.94 4.05
CA PRO A 151 18.67 -2.13 5.05
C PRO A 151 18.20 -0.68 5.17
N LYS A 152 17.94 -0.01 4.03
CA LYS A 152 17.47 1.40 4.03
C LYS A 152 16.04 1.53 4.56
N ILE A 153 15.18 0.55 4.26
CA ILE A 153 13.79 0.55 4.71
C ILE A 153 13.73 0.21 6.20
N ALA A 154 14.47 -0.82 6.65
CA ALA A 154 14.59 -1.17 8.05
C ALA A 154 15.07 0.01 8.92
N ALA A 155 16.08 0.74 8.45
CA ALA A 155 16.58 1.95 9.12
C ALA A 155 15.49 3.04 9.20
N TRP A 156 14.74 3.27 8.13
CA TRP A 156 13.65 4.23 8.11
C TRP A 156 12.49 3.82 9.03
N LEU A 157 12.05 2.56 8.96
CA LEU A 157 10.97 2.06 9.81
C LEU A 157 11.29 2.19 11.30
N LYS A 158 12.57 2.04 11.67
CA LYS A 158 13.05 2.24 13.05
C LYS A 158 13.11 3.72 13.46
N ALA A 159 13.39 4.62 12.53
CA ALA A 159 13.63 6.04 12.80
C ALA A 159 12.39 6.92 12.59
N ARG A 160 11.39 6.44 11.82
CA ARG A 160 10.18 7.23 11.54
C ARG A 160 9.39 7.50 12.83
N PRO A 161 8.76 8.69 12.94
CA PRO A 161 7.82 8.95 14.05
C PRO A 161 6.70 7.91 14.06
N GLU A 162 6.27 7.51 15.25
CA GLU A 162 5.04 6.74 15.40
C GLU A 162 3.86 7.65 15.09
N ASN A 163 3.14 7.34 14.03
CA ASN A 163 1.88 7.99 13.70
C ASN A 163 0.74 7.14 14.23
N THR A 164 -0.02 7.69 15.15
CA THR A 164 -1.31 7.14 15.58
C THR A 164 -2.37 7.60 14.58
N PHE A 165 -2.70 6.77 13.59
CA PHE A 165 -3.89 6.91 12.77
C PHE A 165 -4.97 5.93 13.22
#